data_1bc836241d2cbe4c8606bda4d17e9cfa
#
_entry.id   1bc836241d2cbe4c8606bda4d17e9cfa
#
_cell.length_a   1.000
_cell.length_b   1.000
_cell.length_c   1.000
_cell.angle_alpha   90.00
_cell.angle_beta   90.00
_cell.angle_gamma   90.00
#
_symmetry.space_group_name_H-M   'P 1'
#
loop_
_entity.id
_entity.type
_entity.pdbx_description
1 polymer ?
#
loop_
_entity_poly.entity_id
_entity_poly.type
_entity_poly.pdbx_seq_one_letter_code
_entity_poly.pdbx_strand_id
1 'polypeptide(L)'
;MEIGVEISLYPLTERFVPAIHDFIARLSVAPDIKVVSGSLSTQVFGEYEQVFETLQRELRATFESRSEDGGKAAFVLKIMGPL
;
A
#
# COMPACT_ATOMS: atom_id res chain seq x y z
N MET A 1 -16.35 5.73 -10.15
CA MET A 1 -16.79 4.63 -9.26
C MET A 1 -15.84 4.56 -8.09
N GLU A 2 -16.40 4.55 -6.90
CA GLU A 2 -15.61 4.43 -5.67
C GLU A 2 -15.33 2.99 -5.33
N ILE A 3 -14.11 2.71 -4.87
CA ILE A 3 -13.69 1.39 -4.40
C ILE A 3 -12.96 1.51 -3.07
N GLY A 4 -12.89 0.39 -2.37
CA GLY A 4 -12.08 0.25 -1.16
C GLY A 4 -11.07 -0.88 -1.35
N VAL A 5 -9.87 -0.69 -0.84
CA VAL A 5 -8.81 -1.71 -0.91
C VAL A 5 -8.24 -1.91 0.48
N GLU A 6 -8.24 -3.16 0.93
CA GLU A 6 -7.53 -3.54 2.15
C GLU A 6 -6.18 -4.09 1.76
N ILE A 7 -5.12 -3.53 2.32
CA ILE A 7 -3.74 -3.85 1.94
C ILE A 7 -2.99 -4.38 3.16
N SER A 8 -2.34 -5.54 2.98
CA SER A 8 -1.40 -6.07 3.95
C SER A 8 -0.05 -6.20 3.27
N LEU A 9 0.98 -5.64 3.89
CA LEU A 9 2.35 -5.72 3.41
C LEU A 9 3.15 -6.67 4.30
N TYR A 10 3.81 -7.63 3.68
CA TYR A 10 4.69 -8.60 4.34
C TYR A 10 6.10 -8.46 3.80
N PRO A 11 6.93 -7.59 4.41
CA PRO A 11 8.34 -7.50 4.03
C PRO A 11 9.05 -8.77 4.50
N LEU A 12 9.67 -9.47 3.58
CA LEU A 12 10.34 -10.76 3.88
C LEU A 12 11.78 -10.51 4.29
N THR A 13 11.96 -9.83 5.44
CA THR A 13 13.24 -9.40 5.95
C THR A 13 13.14 -9.17 7.46
N GLU A 14 14.28 -9.15 8.15
CA GLU A 14 14.33 -8.83 9.57
C GLU A 14 13.93 -7.38 9.86
N ARG A 15 14.14 -6.47 8.90
CA ARG A 15 13.78 -5.06 9.04
C ARG A 15 12.42 -4.76 8.42
N PHE A 16 11.39 -5.41 8.91
CA PHE A 16 10.07 -5.27 8.32
C PHE A 16 9.30 -4.02 8.76
N VAL A 17 9.50 -3.55 10.00
CA VAL A 17 8.73 -2.42 10.53
C VAL A 17 8.99 -1.11 9.78
N PRO A 18 10.25 -0.71 9.49
CA PRO A 18 10.49 0.49 8.71
C PRO A 18 9.87 0.47 7.32
N ALA A 19 9.86 -0.70 6.65
CA ALA A 19 9.26 -0.83 5.32
C ALA A 19 7.76 -0.60 5.37
N ILE A 20 7.07 -1.13 6.39
CA ILE A 20 5.64 -0.95 6.57
C ILE A 20 5.30 0.53 6.84
N HIS A 21 6.02 1.16 7.77
CA HIS A 21 5.80 2.57 8.10
C HIS A 21 6.03 3.48 6.90
N ASP A 22 7.08 3.21 6.12
CA ASP A 22 7.42 3.98 4.94
C ASP A 22 6.32 3.90 3.88
N PHE A 23 5.81 2.70 3.63
CA PHE A 23 4.71 2.49 2.69
C PHE A 23 3.44 3.26 3.13
N ILE A 24 3.05 3.13 4.39
CA ILE A 24 1.89 3.81 4.93
C ILE A 24 2.05 5.33 4.87
N ALA A 25 3.24 5.84 5.20
CA ALA A 25 3.52 7.27 5.15
C ALA A 25 3.38 7.82 3.72
N ARG A 26 3.88 7.09 2.72
CA ARG A 26 3.75 7.50 1.31
C ARG A 26 2.30 7.49 0.86
N LEU A 27 1.52 6.48 1.24
CA LEU A 27 0.09 6.43 0.93
C LEU A 27 -0.65 7.61 1.57
N SER A 28 -0.31 7.93 2.80
CA SER A 28 -1.04 8.93 3.61
C SER A 28 -0.91 10.35 3.05
N VAL A 29 0.12 10.64 2.28
CA VAL A 29 0.29 11.96 1.66
C VAL A 29 -0.22 12.01 0.21
N ALA A 30 -0.72 10.90 -0.32
CA ALA A 30 -1.24 10.88 -1.68
C ALA A 30 -2.56 11.66 -1.74
N PRO A 31 -2.73 12.55 -2.73
CA PRO A 31 -3.98 13.28 -2.87
C PRO A 31 -5.09 12.37 -3.42
N ASP A 32 -6.32 12.78 -3.25
CA ASP A 32 -7.51 12.16 -3.87
C ASP A 32 -7.85 10.76 -3.38
N ILE A 33 -7.15 10.25 -2.37
CA ILE A 33 -7.51 8.98 -1.74
C ILE A 33 -7.56 9.17 -0.22
N LYS A 34 -8.36 8.32 0.42
CA LYS A 34 -8.46 8.31 1.89
C LYS A 34 -7.75 7.06 2.40
N VAL A 35 -6.87 7.24 3.37
CA VAL A 35 -6.10 6.15 3.97
C VAL A 35 -6.47 5.99 5.43
N VAL A 36 -6.83 4.77 5.82
CA VAL A 36 -7.13 4.42 7.21
C VAL A 36 -6.19 3.31 7.61
N SER A 37 -5.26 3.61 8.52
CA SER A 37 -4.29 2.63 9.00
C SER A 37 -4.80 1.97 10.28
N GLY A 38 -4.89 0.66 10.26
CA GLY A 38 -5.31 -0.14 11.40
C GLY A 38 -4.20 -1.04 11.90
N SER A 39 -4.47 -1.81 12.95
CA SER A 39 -3.49 -2.71 13.55
C SER A 39 -3.25 -3.98 12.72
N LEU A 40 -4.21 -4.37 11.86
CA LEU A 40 -4.10 -5.59 11.06
C LEU A 40 -3.84 -5.32 9.59
N SER A 41 -4.28 -4.18 9.09
CA SER A 41 -4.12 -3.82 7.67
C SER A 41 -4.35 -2.34 7.48
N THR A 42 -4.06 -1.86 6.27
CA THR A 42 -4.33 -0.49 5.86
C THR A 42 -5.44 -0.51 4.83
N GLN A 43 -6.38 0.43 4.95
CA GLN A 43 -7.49 0.56 4.02
C GLN A 43 -7.34 1.84 3.21
N VAL A 44 -7.64 1.74 1.92
CA VAL A 44 -7.57 2.88 0.99
C VAL A 44 -8.91 2.99 0.28
N PHE A 45 -9.44 4.21 0.24
CA PHE A 45 -10.73 4.49 -0.41
C PHE A 45 -10.58 5.63 -1.39
N GLY A 46 -11.24 5.52 -2.52
CA GLY A 46 -11.25 6.58 -3.51
C GLY A 46 -11.80 6.12 -4.84
N GLU A 47 -11.66 7.00 -5.83
CA GLU A 47 -12.06 6.72 -7.20
C GLU A 47 -11.18 5.62 -7.79
N TYR A 48 -11.76 4.74 -8.58
CA TYR A 48 -11.09 3.56 -9.13
C TYR A 48 -9.72 3.88 -9.75
N GLU A 49 -9.67 4.82 -10.68
CA GLU A 49 -8.43 5.16 -11.36
C GLU A 49 -7.40 5.78 -10.41
N GLN A 50 -7.85 6.63 -9.51
CA GLN A 50 -6.96 7.31 -8.53
C GLN A 50 -6.33 6.28 -7.59
N VAL A 51 -7.12 5.34 -7.10
CA VAL A 51 -6.63 4.30 -6.19
C VAL A 51 -5.58 3.43 -6.90
N PHE A 52 -5.89 2.96 -8.10
CA PHE A 52 -4.96 2.09 -8.82
C PHE A 52 -3.68 2.81 -9.24
N GLU A 53 -3.78 4.05 -9.67
CA GLU A 53 -2.59 4.84 -10.00
C GLU A 53 -1.68 5.01 -8.79
N THR A 54 -2.25 5.35 -7.64
CA THR A 54 -1.50 5.52 -6.41
C THR A 54 -0.87 4.19 -5.97
N LEU A 55 -1.65 3.12 -5.96
CA LEU A 55 -1.13 1.81 -5.56
C LEU A 55 -0.01 1.34 -6.48
N GLN A 56 -0.21 1.47 -7.78
CA GLN A 56 0.81 1.06 -8.75
C GLN A 56 2.14 1.75 -8.48
N ARG A 57 2.12 3.06 -8.21
CA ARG A 57 3.31 3.84 -7.92
C ARG A 57 3.96 3.41 -6.59
N GLU A 58 3.17 3.26 -5.55
CA GLU A 58 3.72 2.99 -4.21
C GLU A 58 4.14 1.53 -4.02
N LEU A 59 3.45 0.58 -4.66
CA LEU A 59 3.92 -0.80 -4.68
C LEU A 59 5.28 -0.90 -5.37
N ARG A 60 5.42 -0.21 -6.50
CA ARG A 60 6.67 -0.19 -7.24
C ARG A 60 7.81 0.40 -6.41
N ALA A 61 7.55 1.52 -5.74
CA ALA A 61 8.55 2.16 -4.88
C ALA A 61 9.02 1.21 -3.76
N THR A 62 8.10 0.45 -3.19
CA THR A 62 8.45 -0.54 -2.16
C THR A 62 9.33 -1.64 -2.74
N PHE A 63 8.96 -2.20 -3.90
CA PHE A 63 9.76 -3.24 -4.53
C PHE A 63 11.15 -2.76 -4.92
N GLU A 64 11.26 -1.55 -5.44
CA GLU A 64 12.57 -0.98 -5.82
C GLU A 64 13.45 -0.77 -4.59
N SER A 65 12.89 -0.28 -3.50
CA SER A 65 13.59 -0.12 -2.24
C SER A 65 14.09 -1.47 -1.69
N ARG A 66 13.24 -2.52 -1.80
CA ARG A 66 13.62 -3.85 -1.32
C ARG A 66 14.72 -4.48 -2.19
N SER A 67 14.73 -4.20 -3.51
CA SER A 67 15.73 -4.77 -4.39
C SER A 67 17.15 -4.28 -4.06
N GLU A 68 17.29 -3.08 -3.53
CA GLU A 68 18.58 -2.54 -3.08
C GLU A 68 19.15 -3.33 -1.89
N ASP A 69 18.27 -3.82 -1.02
CA ASP A 69 18.65 -4.60 0.16
C ASP A 69 18.73 -6.11 -0.13
N GLY A 70 18.39 -6.51 -1.35
CA GLY A 70 18.31 -7.93 -1.70
C GLY A 70 17.10 -8.62 -1.09
N GLY A 71 16.19 -7.88 -0.50
CA GLY A 71 14.99 -8.41 0.14
C GLY A 71 13.82 -8.51 -0.82
N LYS A 72 12.76 -9.15 -0.34
CA LYS A 72 11.49 -9.28 -1.06
C LYS A 72 10.36 -8.76 -0.19
N ALA A 73 9.25 -8.42 -0.82
CA ALA A 73 8.03 -8.05 -0.10
C ALA A 73 6.84 -8.68 -0.82
N ALA A 74 5.85 -9.08 -0.04
CA ALA A 74 4.58 -9.58 -0.57
C ALA A 74 3.47 -8.64 -0.14
N PHE A 75 2.59 -8.31 -1.08
CA PHE A 75 1.37 -7.56 -0.78
C PHE A 75 0.17 -8.45 -0.99
N VAL A 76 -0.79 -8.36 -0.07
CA VAL A 76 -2.09 -9.00 -0.23
C VAL A 76 -3.13 -7.90 -0.30
N LEU A 77 -3.88 -7.87 -1.37
CA LEU A 77 -4.90 -6.85 -1.62
C LEU A 77 -6.27 -7.50 -1.68
N LYS A 78 -7.24 -6.89 -1.02
CA LYS A 78 -8.65 -7.23 -1.16
C LYS A 78 -9.35 -5.99 -1.66
N ILE A 79 -9.99 -6.08 -2.80
CA ILE A 79 -10.60 -4.93 -3.47
C ILE A 79 -12.11 -5.13 -3.51
N MET A 80 -12.83 -4.12 -3.01
CA MET A 80 -14.29 -4.15 -2.97
C MET A 80 -14.85 -2.92 -3.67
N GLY A 81 -15.84 -3.12 -4.48
CA GLY A 81 -16.56 -2.07 -5.18
C GLY A 81 -17.71 -2.63 -6.00
N PRO A 82 -18.55 -1.73 -6.56
CA PRO A 82 -18.58 -0.30 -6.27
C PRO A 82 -19.11 -0.01 -4.88
N LEU A 83 -18.62 1.04 -4.28
CA LEU A 83 -19.08 1.44 -2.94
C LEU A 83 -20.33 2.29 -3.02
#